data_8221342dd21e88ebf60d69f9704e384b
#
_entry.id   8221342dd21e88ebf60d69f9704e384b
#
_cell.length_a   1.000
_cell.length_b   1.000
_cell.length_c   1.000
_cell.angle_alpha   90.00
_cell.angle_beta   90.00
_cell.angle_gamma   90.00
#
_symmetry.space_group_name_H-M   'P 1'
#
loop_
_entity.id
_entity.type
_entity.pdbx_description
1 polymer ?
#
loop_
_entity_poly.entity_id
_entity_poly.type
_entity_poly.pdbx_seq_one_letter_code
_entity_poly.pdbx_strand_id
1 'polypeptide(L)'
;MYAIRYKELVKKDEGINNNMAKKRDKKNKLRGKWLRGIIIVYLFLILCNLFHEFPSRLGNLHSIPVSEEWYLIVVNRWNEIPEDYRVELTELSNGQKVDSRIYPYLQEMFDAARKDGIYPVVREGYRTYDEQQKILDDKIKAYINEGYSQSRAERTAKEWVALPGTSEHQLGIAVDINADKSKSSNDEAYTWLAAN
;
A
#
# COMPACT_ATOMS: atom_id res chain seq x y z
N MET A 1 -41.77 -72.50 -30.53
CA MET A 1 -42.24 -71.68 -29.39
C MET A 1 -41.14 -71.38 -28.34
N TYR A 2 -40.16 -72.27 -28.15
CA TYR A 2 -39.07 -72.08 -27.13
C TYR A 2 -38.03 -71.02 -27.50
N ALA A 3 -37.69 -70.82 -28.77
CA ALA A 3 -36.63 -69.91 -29.16
C ALA A 3 -36.94 -68.39 -28.98
N ILE A 4 -38.23 -68.03 -29.00
CA ILE A 4 -38.68 -66.66 -28.81
C ILE A 4 -38.58 -66.26 -27.31
N ARG A 5 -38.94 -67.18 -26.43
CA ARG A 5 -38.89 -66.95 -24.98
C ARG A 5 -37.49 -66.84 -24.42
N TYR A 6 -36.53 -67.54 -25.04
CA TYR A 6 -35.09 -67.45 -24.68
C TYR A 6 -34.50 -66.08 -25.09
N LYS A 7 -34.85 -65.56 -26.26
CA LYS A 7 -34.39 -64.21 -26.73
C LYS A 7 -34.93 -63.08 -25.86
N GLU A 8 -36.15 -63.21 -25.35
CA GLU A 8 -36.71 -62.19 -24.44
C GLU A 8 -36.04 -62.21 -23.08
N LEU A 9 -35.70 -63.41 -22.53
CA LEU A 9 -34.97 -63.52 -21.27
C LEU A 9 -33.57 -62.94 -21.35
N VAL A 10 -32.85 -63.20 -22.41
CA VAL A 10 -31.50 -62.64 -22.65
C VAL A 10 -31.54 -61.12 -22.79
N LYS A 11 -32.50 -60.57 -23.53
CA LYS A 11 -32.68 -59.08 -23.61
C LYS A 11 -33.01 -58.47 -22.25
N LYS A 12 -33.77 -59.15 -21.41
CA LYS A 12 -34.15 -58.68 -20.10
C LYS A 12 -32.95 -58.68 -19.13
N ASP A 13 -32.09 -59.70 -19.19
CA ASP A 13 -30.84 -59.77 -18.40
C ASP A 13 -29.82 -58.74 -18.85
N GLU A 14 -29.65 -58.49 -20.16
CA GLU A 14 -28.80 -57.41 -20.69
C GLU A 14 -29.29 -56.00 -20.26
N GLY A 15 -30.61 -55.81 -20.24
CA GLY A 15 -31.20 -54.59 -19.77
C GLY A 15 -30.97 -54.35 -18.26
N ILE A 16 -31.04 -55.39 -17.46
CA ILE A 16 -30.78 -55.30 -15.99
C ILE A 16 -29.29 -55.04 -15.75
N ASN A 17 -28.39 -55.74 -16.45
CA ASN A 17 -26.94 -55.51 -16.33
C ASN A 17 -26.51 -54.09 -16.75
N ASN A 18 -27.06 -53.56 -17.84
CA ASN A 18 -26.82 -52.21 -18.29
C ASN A 18 -27.35 -51.16 -17.31
N ASN A 19 -28.47 -51.40 -16.69
CA ASN A 19 -29.01 -50.48 -15.68
C ASN A 19 -28.17 -50.51 -14.37
N MET A 20 -27.67 -51.66 -14.00
CA MET A 20 -26.76 -51.78 -12.83
C MET A 20 -25.40 -51.13 -13.10
N ALA A 21 -24.86 -51.28 -14.28
CA ALA A 21 -23.61 -50.60 -14.72
C ALA A 21 -23.76 -49.09 -14.71
N LYS A 22 -24.88 -48.54 -15.25
CA LYS A 22 -25.18 -47.08 -15.21
C LYS A 22 -25.36 -46.56 -13.79
N LYS A 23 -26.00 -47.32 -12.89
CA LYS A 23 -26.13 -46.97 -11.46
C LYS A 23 -24.78 -46.94 -10.77
N ARG A 24 -23.89 -47.90 -11.06
CA ARG A 24 -22.53 -47.97 -10.50
C ARG A 24 -21.69 -46.77 -10.98
N ASP A 25 -21.74 -46.43 -12.26
CA ASP A 25 -21.00 -45.30 -12.82
C ASP A 25 -21.49 -43.96 -12.26
N LYS A 26 -22.81 -43.80 -12.11
CA LYS A 26 -23.38 -42.61 -11.46
C LYS A 26 -22.96 -42.46 -10.01
N LYS A 27 -22.92 -43.58 -9.26
CA LYS A 27 -22.46 -43.61 -7.85
C LYS A 27 -20.98 -43.28 -7.73
N ASN A 28 -20.14 -43.79 -8.65
CA ASN A 28 -18.71 -43.50 -8.66
C ASN A 28 -18.40 -42.05 -9.07
N LYS A 29 -19.14 -41.48 -10.02
CA LYS A 29 -19.07 -40.05 -10.35
C LYS A 29 -19.48 -39.14 -9.18
N LEU A 30 -20.53 -39.51 -8.44
CA LEU A 30 -20.92 -38.75 -7.24
C LEU A 30 -19.84 -38.86 -6.16
N ARG A 31 -19.30 -40.05 -5.88
CA ARG A 31 -18.22 -40.25 -4.90
C ARG A 31 -16.98 -39.43 -5.28
N GLY A 32 -16.59 -39.40 -6.58
CA GLY A 32 -15.48 -38.57 -7.06
C GLY A 32 -15.70 -37.07 -6.86
N LYS A 33 -16.93 -36.58 -7.06
CA LYS A 33 -17.27 -35.17 -6.80
C LYS A 33 -17.22 -34.84 -5.30
N TRP A 34 -17.70 -35.76 -4.45
CA TRP A 34 -17.66 -35.59 -2.99
C TRP A 34 -16.21 -35.59 -2.45
N LEU A 35 -15.37 -36.52 -2.93
CA LEU A 35 -13.96 -36.52 -2.54
C LEU A 35 -13.22 -35.23 -2.96
N ARG A 36 -13.49 -34.73 -4.17
CA ARG A 36 -12.90 -33.45 -4.63
C ARG A 36 -13.37 -32.29 -3.76
N GLY A 37 -14.65 -32.24 -3.37
CA GLY A 37 -15.17 -31.23 -2.46
C GLY A 37 -14.49 -31.27 -1.09
N ILE A 38 -14.30 -32.46 -0.51
CA ILE A 38 -13.62 -32.64 0.78
C ILE A 38 -12.15 -32.19 0.69
N ILE A 39 -11.45 -32.53 -0.39
CA ILE A 39 -10.04 -32.11 -0.60
C ILE A 39 -9.95 -30.58 -0.69
N ILE A 40 -10.86 -29.92 -1.41
CA ILE A 40 -10.88 -28.47 -1.53
C ILE A 40 -11.13 -27.79 -0.17
N VAL A 41 -12.08 -28.29 0.60
CA VAL A 41 -12.36 -27.78 1.96
C VAL A 41 -11.16 -27.99 2.89
N TYR A 42 -10.49 -29.15 2.80
CA TYR A 42 -9.31 -29.43 3.61
C TYR A 42 -8.12 -28.53 3.23
N LEU A 43 -7.88 -28.31 1.94
CA LEU A 43 -6.87 -27.37 1.45
C LEU A 43 -7.19 -25.94 1.87
N PHE A 44 -8.46 -25.54 1.84
CA PHE A 44 -8.89 -24.23 2.31
C PHE A 44 -8.67 -24.06 3.83
N LEU A 45 -8.95 -25.09 4.63
CA LEU A 45 -8.68 -25.05 6.07
C LEU A 45 -7.18 -25.02 6.39
N ILE A 46 -6.34 -25.71 5.60
CA ILE A 46 -4.87 -25.62 5.73
C ILE A 46 -4.42 -24.21 5.38
N LEU A 47 -4.92 -23.63 4.28
CA LEU A 47 -4.62 -22.25 3.90
C LEU A 47 -5.06 -21.27 5.01
N CYS A 48 -6.26 -21.40 5.54
CA CYS A 48 -6.75 -20.58 6.64
C CYS A 48 -5.86 -20.68 7.90
N ASN A 49 -5.39 -21.88 8.25
CA ASN A 49 -4.45 -22.05 9.37
C ASN A 49 -3.07 -21.42 9.08
N LEU A 50 -2.57 -21.54 7.86
CA LEU A 50 -1.32 -20.88 7.46
C LEU A 50 -1.46 -19.34 7.47
N PHE A 51 -2.63 -18.81 7.15
CA PHE A 51 -2.92 -17.38 7.25
C PHE A 51 -3.27 -16.92 8.66
N HIS A 52 -3.72 -17.79 9.55
CA HIS A 52 -4.05 -17.44 10.94
C HIS A 52 -2.79 -17.22 11.80
N GLU A 53 -1.68 -17.85 11.45
CA GLU A 53 -0.38 -17.61 12.10
C GLU A 53 0.42 -16.44 11.50
N PHE A 54 -0.01 -15.91 10.33
CA PHE A 54 0.70 -14.82 9.65
C PHE A 54 0.60 -13.46 10.36
N PRO A 55 -0.51 -13.07 11.04
CA PRO A 55 -0.59 -11.81 11.75
C PRO A 55 0.32 -11.69 12.96
N SER A 56 0.65 -12.81 13.62
CA SER A 56 1.44 -12.79 14.85
C SER A 56 2.95 -12.57 14.62
N ARG A 57 3.44 -12.78 13.40
CA ARG A 57 4.85 -12.45 13.06
C ARG A 57 5.04 -11.02 12.58
N LEU A 58 4.00 -10.38 12.05
CA LEU A 58 4.02 -8.95 11.67
C LEU A 58 3.70 -8.03 12.85
N GLY A 59 3.02 -8.53 13.88
CA GLY A 59 2.65 -7.75 15.08
C GLY A 59 3.84 -7.33 15.95
N ASN A 60 5.01 -7.95 15.80
CA ASN A 60 6.22 -7.58 16.56
C ASN A 60 7.15 -6.59 15.82
N LEU A 61 6.77 -6.12 14.63
CA LEU A 61 7.47 -5.02 13.96
C LEU A 61 7.04 -3.62 14.48
N HIS A 62 6.08 -3.58 15.43
CA HIS A 62 5.49 -2.33 15.93
C HIS A 62 6.11 -1.79 17.23
N SER A 63 7.23 -2.35 17.66
CA SER A 63 7.98 -1.80 18.79
C SER A 63 9.46 -1.64 18.47
N ILE A 64 9.77 -0.86 17.43
CA ILE A 64 11.06 -0.19 17.37
C ILE A 64 10.94 0.94 18.40
N PRO A 65 11.73 0.96 19.48
CA PRO A 65 11.70 2.09 20.40
C PRO A 65 12.07 3.34 19.61
N VAL A 66 11.18 4.31 19.59
CA VAL A 66 11.31 5.62 18.92
C VAL A 66 12.58 6.39 19.33
N SER A 67 13.37 5.85 20.28
CA SER A 67 14.47 6.55 20.95
C SER A 67 15.81 6.56 20.22
N GLU A 68 16.08 5.68 19.25
CA GLU A 68 17.42 5.63 18.61
C GLU A 68 17.43 5.82 17.10
N GLU A 69 16.28 5.61 16.38
CA GLU A 69 16.20 5.69 14.94
C GLU A 69 15.02 6.58 14.46
N TRP A 70 14.83 7.73 15.11
CA TRP A 70 13.79 8.69 14.82
C TRP A 70 13.69 9.11 13.35
N TYR A 71 14.78 8.97 12.58
CA TYR A 71 14.85 9.29 11.15
C TYR A 71 14.45 8.12 10.24
N LEU A 72 14.21 6.93 10.80
CA LEU A 72 13.77 5.74 10.07
C LEU A 72 12.27 5.45 10.21
N ILE A 73 11.50 6.40 10.71
CA ILE A 73 10.05 6.25 10.82
C ILE A 73 9.43 6.17 9.43
N VAL A 74 8.82 5.03 9.12
CA VAL A 74 8.09 4.84 7.86
C VAL A 74 6.69 5.42 8.02
N VAL A 75 6.39 6.47 7.25
CA VAL A 75 5.08 7.11 7.19
C VAL A 75 4.55 7.04 5.76
N ASN A 76 3.34 6.52 5.61
CA ASN A 76 2.64 6.43 4.33
C ASN A 76 1.17 6.09 4.59
N ARG A 77 0.36 5.89 3.53
CA ARG A 77 -1.08 5.57 3.64
C ARG A 77 -1.45 4.35 4.49
N TRP A 78 -0.50 3.49 4.83
CA TRP A 78 -0.69 2.29 5.66
C TRP A 78 -0.02 2.39 7.02
N ASN A 79 0.85 3.38 7.21
CA ASN A 79 1.60 3.62 8.43
C ASN A 79 1.43 5.10 8.80
N GLU A 80 0.56 5.35 9.76
CA GLU A 80 0.34 6.69 10.30
C GLU A 80 1.50 7.11 11.22
N ILE A 81 1.65 8.41 11.41
CA ILE A 81 2.60 8.95 12.38
C ILE A 81 2.22 8.44 13.77
N PRO A 82 3.17 7.89 14.56
CA PRO A 82 2.90 7.43 15.92
C PRO A 82 2.25 8.53 16.77
N GLU A 83 1.24 8.17 17.57
CA GLU A 83 0.48 9.13 18.40
C GLU A 83 1.37 9.88 19.43
N ASP A 84 2.45 9.25 19.86
CA ASP A 84 3.45 9.79 20.77
C ASP A 84 4.61 10.51 20.08
N TYR A 85 4.61 10.59 18.73
CA TYR A 85 5.62 11.33 18.01
C TYR A 85 5.59 12.81 18.37
N ARG A 86 6.77 13.35 18.71
CA ARG A 86 6.95 14.76 19.03
C ARG A 86 8.10 15.30 18.21
N VAL A 87 7.85 16.45 17.61
CA VAL A 87 8.84 17.19 16.82
C VAL A 87 9.17 18.50 17.51
N GLU A 88 10.43 18.79 17.66
CA GLU A 88 10.93 20.09 18.04
C GLU A 88 11.37 20.82 16.78
N LEU A 89 10.82 22.01 16.54
CA LEU A 89 10.95 22.71 15.26
C LEU A 89 11.93 23.88 15.35
N THR A 90 12.83 23.96 14.36
CA THR A 90 13.66 25.14 14.06
C THR A 90 13.03 25.88 12.88
N GLU A 91 12.82 27.19 13.03
CA GLU A 91 12.38 28.06 11.95
C GLU A 91 13.56 28.55 11.12
N LEU A 92 13.46 28.40 9.79
CA LEU A 92 14.42 28.86 8.82
C LEU A 92 14.20 30.35 8.47
N SER A 93 15.22 30.99 7.90
CA SER A 93 15.18 32.42 7.55
C SER A 93 14.04 32.83 6.59
N ASN A 94 13.46 31.87 5.87
CA ASN A 94 12.33 32.09 4.97
C ASN A 94 10.96 31.69 5.58
N GLY A 95 10.92 31.44 6.90
CA GLY A 95 9.71 31.09 7.64
C GLY A 95 9.32 29.61 7.56
N GLN A 96 10.00 28.79 6.77
CA GLN A 96 9.80 27.35 6.76
C GLN A 96 10.34 26.74 8.07
N LYS A 97 9.78 25.61 8.48
CA LYS A 97 10.18 24.92 9.73
C LYS A 97 10.65 23.53 9.42
N VAL A 98 11.61 23.05 10.17
CA VAL A 98 12.15 21.68 10.08
C VAL A 98 12.38 21.15 11.49
N ASP A 99 12.48 19.81 11.60
CA ASP A 99 12.91 19.20 12.86
C ASP A 99 14.31 19.71 13.25
N SER A 100 14.45 20.15 14.49
CA SER A 100 15.70 20.73 15.00
C SER A 100 16.89 19.78 14.87
N ARG A 101 16.64 18.48 14.84
CA ARG A 101 17.68 17.45 14.71
C ARG A 101 18.29 17.39 13.30
N ILE A 102 17.51 17.68 12.24
CA ILE A 102 18.04 17.70 10.86
C ILE A 102 18.69 19.04 10.51
N TYR A 103 18.37 20.10 11.24
CA TYR A 103 18.82 21.45 10.89
C TYR A 103 20.33 21.59 10.67
N PRO A 104 21.24 21.06 11.54
CA PRO A 104 22.68 21.15 11.33
C PRO A 104 23.13 20.49 10.01
N TYR A 105 22.60 19.32 9.70
CA TYR A 105 22.94 18.58 8.48
C TYR A 105 22.41 19.26 7.22
N LEU A 106 21.21 19.83 7.32
CA LEU A 106 20.63 20.64 6.23
C LEU A 106 21.48 21.88 5.95
N GLN A 107 21.98 22.56 6.99
CA GLN A 107 22.90 23.68 6.84
C GLN A 107 24.23 23.26 6.22
N GLU A 108 24.81 22.16 6.67
CA GLU A 108 26.05 21.62 6.12
C GLU A 108 25.91 21.31 4.61
N MET A 109 24.83 20.65 4.22
CA MET A 109 24.50 20.37 2.82
C MET A 109 24.38 21.67 2.01
N PHE A 110 23.65 22.67 2.55
CA PHE A 110 23.48 23.95 1.88
C PHE A 110 24.80 24.76 1.78
N ASP A 111 25.66 24.66 2.78
CA ASP A 111 26.99 25.30 2.75
C ASP A 111 27.90 24.63 1.71
N ALA A 112 27.81 23.31 1.55
CA ALA A 112 28.54 22.61 0.49
C ALA A 112 28.04 23.04 -0.89
N ALA A 113 26.73 23.08 -1.12
CA ALA A 113 26.16 23.54 -2.38
C ALA A 113 26.57 24.99 -2.70
N ARG A 114 26.55 25.88 -1.72
CA ARG A 114 26.97 27.29 -1.91
C ARG A 114 28.44 27.43 -2.30
N LYS A 115 29.34 26.57 -1.82
CA LYS A 115 30.74 26.53 -2.25
C LYS A 115 30.88 26.21 -3.75
N ASP A 116 29.96 25.41 -4.26
CA ASP A 116 29.89 25.05 -5.69
C ASP A 116 29.06 26.06 -6.52
N GLY A 117 28.63 27.18 -5.92
CA GLY A 117 27.85 28.21 -6.59
C GLY A 117 26.36 27.92 -6.72
N ILE A 118 25.89 26.90 -6.04
CA ILE A 118 24.48 26.49 -6.00
C ILE A 118 23.82 27.02 -4.72
N TYR A 119 22.63 27.58 -4.82
CA TYR A 119 21.95 28.24 -3.71
C TYR A 119 20.59 27.57 -3.43
N PRO A 120 20.58 26.41 -2.77
CA PRO A 120 19.34 25.74 -2.42
C PRO A 120 18.57 26.48 -1.33
N VAL A 121 17.25 26.40 -1.40
CA VAL A 121 16.32 26.92 -0.38
C VAL A 121 15.25 25.88 -0.08
N VAL A 122 14.82 25.77 1.16
CA VAL A 122 13.67 24.94 1.52
C VAL A 122 12.41 25.61 1.00
N ARG A 123 11.74 24.98 0.06
CA ARG A 123 10.46 25.45 -0.52
C ARG A 123 9.30 25.10 0.40
N GLU A 124 9.33 23.91 0.97
CA GLU A 124 8.34 23.37 1.90
C GLU A 124 9.05 22.52 2.95
N GLY A 125 8.74 22.72 4.21
CA GLY A 125 9.29 21.98 5.34
C GLY A 125 8.19 21.25 6.12
N TYR A 126 8.18 21.41 7.44
CA TYR A 126 7.16 20.86 8.33
C TYR A 126 5.77 21.36 7.96
N ARG A 127 4.80 20.44 8.00
CA ARG A 127 3.37 20.74 7.86
C ARG A 127 2.60 20.24 9.08
N THR A 128 1.67 21.06 9.55
CA THR A 128 0.68 20.62 10.52
C THR A 128 -0.35 19.68 9.88
N TYR A 129 -1.14 19.02 10.73
CA TYR A 129 -2.28 18.21 10.28
C TYR A 129 -3.26 19.02 9.43
N ASP A 130 -3.61 20.23 9.89
CA ASP A 130 -4.58 21.11 9.21
C ASP A 130 -4.06 21.63 7.85
N GLU A 131 -2.77 21.93 7.75
CA GLU A 131 -2.15 22.31 6.48
C GLU A 131 -2.17 21.15 5.47
N GLN A 132 -1.89 19.94 5.92
CA GLN A 132 -1.97 18.76 5.07
C GLN A 132 -3.41 18.47 4.62
N GLN A 133 -4.41 18.65 5.52
CA GLN A 133 -5.82 18.53 5.16
C GLN A 133 -6.21 19.58 4.12
N LYS A 134 -5.77 20.81 4.30
CA LYS A 134 -6.05 21.90 3.35
C LYS A 134 -5.48 21.57 1.95
N ILE A 135 -4.28 21.04 1.85
CA ILE A 135 -3.68 20.65 0.57
C ILE A 135 -4.54 19.58 -0.11
N LEU A 136 -5.02 18.59 0.65
CA LEU A 136 -5.90 17.55 0.12
C LEU A 136 -7.22 18.13 -0.38
N ASP A 137 -7.84 19.01 0.41
CA ASP A 137 -9.12 19.66 0.06
C ASP A 137 -8.98 20.54 -1.19
N ASP A 138 -7.88 21.31 -1.28
CA ASP A 138 -7.60 22.16 -2.44
C ASP A 138 -7.35 21.31 -3.70
N LYS A 139 -6.71 20.13 -3.56
CA LYS A 139 -6.53 19.18 -4.67
C LYS A 139 -7.85 18.58 -5.14
N ILE A 140 -8.73 18.23 -4.20
CA ILE A 140 -10.10 17.74 -4.50
C ILE A 140 -10.88 18.80 -5.28
N LYS A 141 -10.87 20.06 -4.79
CA LYS A 141 -11.53 21.19 -5.46
C LYS A 141 -10.99 21.41 -6.87
N ALA A 142 -9.68 21.29 -7.07
CA ALA A 142 -9.06 21.43 -8.37
C ALA A 142 -9.63 20.39 -9.35
N TYR A 143 -9.72 19.12 -8.97
CA TYR A 143 -10.30 18.07 -9.81
C TYR A 143 -11.81 18.28 -10.08
N ILE A 144 -12.58 18.78 -9.10
CA ILE A 144 -13.98 19.13 -9.31
C ILE A 144 -14.09 20.24 -10.38
N ASN A 145 -13.25 21.26 -10.31
CA ASN A 145 -13.20 22.35 -11.31
C ASN A 145 -12.79 21.85 -12.71
N GLU A 146 -12.04 20.75 -12.78
CA GLU A 146 -11.71 20.05 -14.03
C GLU A 146 -12.87 19.16 -14.54
N GLY A 147 -14.03 19.11 -13.84
CA GLY A 147 -15.22 18.37 -14.24
C GLY A 147 -15.30 16.94 -13.68
N TYR A 148 -14.48 16.57 -12.73
CA TYR A 148 -14.61 15.28 -12.04
C TYR A 148 -15.82 15.30 -11.10
N SER A 149 -16.52 14.17 -10.96
CA SER A 149 -17.49 14.01 -9.88
C SER A 149 -16.79 14.04 -8.51
N GLN A 150 -17.50 14.42 -7.45
CA GLN A 150 -16.98 14.48 -6.08
C GLN A 150 -16.18 13.21 -5.70
N SER A 151 -16.81 12.04 -5.82
CA SER A 151 -16.14 10.78 -5.43
C SER A 151 -14.96 10.39 -6.32
N ARG A 152 -14.91 10.82 -7.58
CA ARG A 152 -13.74 10.63 -8.44
C ARG A 152 -12.64 11.60 -8.05
N ALA A 153 -12.94 12.85 -7.80
CA ALA A 153 -12.01 13.87 -7.35
C ALA A 153 -11.30 13.45 -6.05
N GLU A 154 -12.07 12.98 -5.06
CA GLU A 154 -11.53 12.49 -3.80
C GLU A 154 -10.59 11.30 -3.96
N ARG A 155 -10.97 10.29 -4.75
CA ARG A 155 -10.08 9.15 -5.03
C ARG A 155 -8.80 9.58 -5.72
N THR A 156 -8.92 10.38 -6.77
CA THR A 156 -7.76 10.82 -7.54
C THR A 156 -6.84 11.74 -6.71
N ALA A 157 -7.40 12.63 -5.89
CA ALA A 157 -6.59 13.47 -5.02
C ALA A 157 -5.75 12.65 -4.02
N LYS A 158 -6.32 11.59 -3.43
CA LYS A 158 -5.62 10.67 -2.50
C LYS A 158 -4.53 9.82 -3.16
N GLU A 159 -4.46 9.74 -4.47
CA GLU A 159 -3.35 9.11 -5.19
C GLU A 159 -2.10 10.01 -5.24
N TRP A 160 -2.30 11.33 -5.17
CA TRP A 160 -1.25 12.34 -5.32
C TRP A 160 -0.90 13.07 -4.03
N VAL A 161 -1.83 13.15 -3.08
CA VAL A 161 -1.68 13.87 -1.82
C VAL A 161 -1.83 12.88 -0.68
N ALA A 162 -0.86 12.85 0.21
CA ALA A 162 -0.92 12.06 1.43
C ALA A 162 -2.07 12.52 2.32
N LEU A 163 -2.72 11.60 3.01
CA LEU A 163 -3.73 11.93 4.01
C LEU A 163 -3.06 12.61 5.22
N PRO A 164 -3.78 13.49 5.93
CA PRO A 164 -3.31 13.98 7.23
C PRO A 164 -2.95 12.81 8.17
N GLY A 165 -1.82 12.92 8.84
CA GLY A 165 -1.26 11.83 9.66
C GLY A 165 -0.39 10.82 8.88
N THR A 166 -0.30 10.93 7.53
CA THR A 166 0.45 9.99 6.69
C THR A 166 1.46 10.67 5.76
N SER A 167 1.79 11.95 6.02
CA SER A 167 2.76 12.72 5.25
C SER A 167 4.09 12.82 6.01
N GLU A 168 5.20 12.56 5.33
CA GLU A 168 6.56 12.70 5.87
C GLU A 168 6.89 14.15 6.28
N HIS A 169 6.26 15.16 5.64
CA HIS A 169 6.38 16.55 6.05
C HIS A 169 5.87 16.81 7.47
N GLN A 170 4.94 16.01 7.96
CA GLN A 170 4.43 16.13 9.33
C GLN A 170 5.40 15.55 10.38
N LEU A 171 6.43 14.82 9.96
CA LEU A 171 7.56 14.45 10.82
C LEU A 171 8.58 15.58 10.98
N GLY A 172 8.57 16.58 10.10
CA GLY A 172 9.55 17.66 10.06
C GLY A 172 10.90 17.29 9.45
N ILE A 173 11.07 16.03 8.99
CA ILE A 173 12.33 15.51 8.44
C ILE A 173 12.34 15.49 6.90
N ALA A 174 11.20 15.67 6.27
CA ALA A 174 11.11 15.82 4.81
C ALA A 174 11.08 17.30 4.43
N VAL A 175 11.81 17.65 3.39
CA VAL A 175 11.86 19.01 2.84
C VAL A 175 11.81 18.99 1.32
N ASP A 176 11.03 19.88 0.73
CA ASP A 176 11.11 20.19 -0.69
C ASP A 176 12.15 21.27 -0.90
N ILE A 177 13.10 21.05 -1.79
CA ILE A 177 14.20 21.98 -2.07
C ILE A 177 14.07 22.54 -3.48
N ASN A 178 14.15 23.86 -3.59
CA ASN A 178 14.32 24.58 -4.84
C ASN A 178 15.62 25.41 -4.78
N ALA A 179 15.96 26.08 -5.87
CA ALA A 179 17.03 27.08 -5.87
C ALA A 179 16.51 28.48 -5.53
N ASP A 180 17.37 29.31 -4.96
CA ASP A 180 17.22 30.75 -5.00
C ASP A 180 17.40 31.23 -6.46
N LYS A 181 16.29 31.48 -7.14
CA LYS A 181 16.24 31.81 -8.60
C LYS A 181 17.01 33.08 -8.96
N SER A 182 17.38 33.90 -7.99
CA SER A 182 18.23 35.07 -8.23
C SER A 182 19.72 34.73 -8.37
N LYS A 183 20.12 33.49 -8.00
CA LYS A 183 21.51 33.03 -7.90
C LYS A 183 21.79 31.75 -8.66
N SER A 184 20.87 30.81 -8.69
CA SER A 184 20.99 29.56 -9.43
C SER A 184 19.62 29.06 -9.89
N SER A 185 19.59 28.13 -10.85
CA SER A 185 18.36 27.50 -11.33
C SER A 185 17.97 26.29 -10.53
N ASN A 186 16.71 25.87 -10.62
CA ASN A 186 16.27 24.61 -10.02
C ASN A 186 16.99 23.40 -10.63
N ASP A 187 17.24 23.42 -11.94
CA ASP A 187 17.90 22.30 -12.64
C ASP A 187 19.34 22.11 -12.15
N GLU A 188 20.08 23.22 -11.90
CA GLU A 188 21.41 23.17 -11.29
C GLU A 188 21.34 22.61 -9.86
N ALA A 189 20.37 23.07 -9.04
CA ALA A 189 20.20 22.58 -7.68
C ALA A 189 19.84 21.08 -7.66
N TYR A 190 18.93 20.63 -8.53
CA TYR A 190 18.54 19.21 -8.59
C TYR A 190 19.68 18.34 -9.12
N THR A 191 20.45 18.81 -10.08
CA THR A 191 21.64 18.12 -10.58
C THR A 191 22.69 17.97 -9.48
N TRP A 192 22.93 19.04 -8.70
CA TRP A 192 23.86 19.02 -7.59
C TRP A 192 23.40 18.05 -6.50
N LEU A 193 22.13 18.11 -6.08
CA LEU A 193 21.54 17.21 -5.09
C LEU A 193 21.58 15.73 -5.51
N ALA A 194 21.48 15.45 -6.80
CA ALA A 194 21.58 14.09 -7.31
C ALA A 194 23.02 13.54 -7.37
N ALA A 195 24.02 14.42 -7.34
CA ALA A 195 25.43 14.07 -7.47
C ALA A 195 26.16 13.98 -6.12
N ASN A 196 25.58 14.51 -5.04
CA ASN A 196 26.17 14.61 -3.71
C ASN A 196 25.25 13.96 -2.65
#